data_a4d90e7c049f2e0834418172ce27be4d
#
_entry.id   a4d90e7c049f2e0834418172ce27be4d
#
_cell.length_a   1.000
_cell.length_b   1.000
_cell.length_c   1.000
_cell.angle_alpha   90.00
_cell.angle_beta   90.00
_cell.angle_gamma   90.00
#
_symmetry.space_group_name_H-M   'P 1'
#
loop_
_entity.id
_entity.type
_entity.pdbx_description
1 polymer ?
#
loop_
_entity_poly.entity_id
_entity_poly.type
_entity_poly.pdbx_seq_one_letter_code
_entity_poly.pdbx_strand_id
1 'polypeptide(L)'
;DSTLVAEISPEINPLEELLKEKEAGKNEDEKEKEKRSRWAVSTNASPVYFNSIAEGSSLDSRFDANEKQYNNTLSYGVGINYAISSKLTLKGGINNLSLDYNTSDISFYQAAITKPIENVATNARGNMINVESKLEDNGTFISVSGNPLVKFDGAINQQISYVEVPLELGYKILDRKFGIEVIGGLSTLFLNDNSVSIVSNGQEMTIGKANNLNNIHFSSNVGLGFKYNFWKSFNANIQPMFKYQINTFSENS
;
A
#
# COMPACT_ATOMS: atom_id res chain seq x y z
N ASP A 1 91.09 -4.47 29.37
CA ASP A 1 90.44 -4.21 28.10
C ASP A 1 88.94 -4.40 28.25
N SER A 2 88.27 -3.29 28.43
CA SER A 2 86.81 -3.26 28.50
C SER A 2 86.27 -2.81 27.15
N THR A 3 85.74 -3.71 26.38
CA THR A 3 85.01 -3.37 25.17
C THR A 3 83.53 -3.06 25.54
N LEU A 4 83.20 -1.78 25.45
CA LEU A 4 81.79 -1.30 25.49
C LEU A 4 81.12 -1.68 24.18
N VAL A 5 80.17 -2.60 24.23
CA VAL A 5 79.24 -2.86 23.13
C VAL A 5 78.12 -1.85 23.27
N ALA A 6 78.02 -0.92 22.33
CA ALA A 6 76.85 0.02 22.19
C ALA A 6 75.67 -0.78 21.70
N GLU A 7 74.65 -0.86 22.51
CA GLU A 7 73.31 -1.39 22.15
C GLU A 7 72.63 -0.39 21.24
N ILE A 8 72.48 -0.72 19.93
CA ILE A 8 71.76 0.06 18.95
C ILE A 8 70.26 -0.24 19.16
N SER A 9 69.55 0.69 19.80
CA SER A 9 68.11 0.67 19.80
C SER A 9 67.61 0.79 18.35
N PRO A 10 66.68 -0.07 17.90
CA PRO A 10 66.15 0.09 16.57
C PRO A 10 65.31 1.39 16.51
N GLU A 11 65.74 2.35 15.68
CA GLU A 11 64.93 3.52 15.33
C GLU A 11 63.61 3.06 14.73
N ILE A 12 62.53 3.22 15.47
CA ILE A 12 61.16 2.96 14.98
C ILE A 12 60.89 4.03 13.94
N ASN A 13 60.75 3.59 12.68
CA ASN A 13 60.47 4.45 11.57
C ASN A 13 59.05 5.06 11.75
N PRO A 14 58.92 6.41 11.92
CA PRO A 14 57.63 7.06 12.14
C PRO A 14 56.58 6.76 11.05
N LEU A 15 57.06 6.35 9.88
CA LEU A 15 56.23 5.96 8.76
C LEU A 15 55.58 4.58 8.96
N GLU A 16 56.28 3.66 9.60
CA GLU A 16 55.76 2.30 9.96
C GLU A 16 54.72 2.39 11.07
N GLU A 17 54.89 3.32 12.01
CA GLU A 17 53.92 3.57 13.07
C GLU A 17 52.62 4.16 12.53
N LEU A 18 52.73 5.12 11.62
CA LEU A 18 51.59 5.71 10.91
C LEU A 18 50.88 4.71 9.99
N LEU A 19 51.60 3.78 9.38
CA LEU A 19 51.02 2.69 8.59
C LEU A 19 50.26 1.68 9.46
N LYS A 20 50.82 1.29 10.60
CA LYS A 20 50.18 0.43 11.58
C LYS A 20 48.94 1.07 12.21
N GLU A 21 48.99 2.37 12.51
CA GLU A 21 47.84 3.12 13.02
C GLU A 21 46.71 3.24 11.97
N LYS A 22 47.06 3.43 10.71
CA LYS A 22 46.11 3.47 9.59
C LYS A 22 45.50 2.10 9.27
N GLU A 23 46.27 1.00 9.44
CA GLU A 23 45.79 -0.35 9.28
C GLU A 23 44.93 -0.78 10.47
N ALA A 24 45.29 -0.39 11.70
CA ALA A 24 44.48 -0.63 12.89
C ALA A 24 43.14 0.12 12.83
N GLY A 25 43.15 1.39 12.43
CA GLY A 25 41.91 2.18 12.23
C GLY A 25 41.01 1.61 11.12
N LYS A 26 41.61 1.06 10.05
CA LYS A 26 40.82 0.38 8.99
C LYS A 26 40.18 -0.92 9.49
N ASN A 27 40.91 -1.68 10.32
CA ASN A 27 40.41 -2.92 10.91
C ASN A 27 39.32 -2.68 11.98
N GLU A 28 39.36 -1.55 12.69
CA GLU A 28 38.31 -1.16 13.64
C GLU A 28 37.04 -0.70 12.90
N ASP A 29 37.17 0.08 11.84
CA ASP A 29 36.04 0.48 10.97
C ASP A 29 35.38 -0.71 10.25
N GLU A 30 36.17 -1.72 9.85
CA GLU A 30 35.65 -2.96 9.26
C GLU A 30 34.98 -3.85 10.30
N LYS A 31 35.54 -3.96 11.52
CA LYS A 31 34.94 -4.70 12.63
C LYS A 31 33.68 -4.04 13.20
N GLU A 32 33.56 -2.69 13.18
CA GLU A 32 32.35 -1.99 13.54
C GLU A 32 31.25 -2.18 12.47
N LYS A 33 31.63 -2.31 11.20
CA LYS A 33 30.68 -2.66 10.11
C LYS A 33 30.15 -4.08 10.20
N GLU A 34 30.95 -5.03 10.67
CA GLU A 34 30.54 -6.44 10.89
C GLU A 34 29.55 -6.61 12.07
N LYS A 35 29.55 -5.72 13.05
CA LYS A 35 28.64 -5.77 14.21
C LYS A 35 27.26 -5.14 13.99
N ARG A 36 27.00 -4.51 12.85
CA ARG A 36 25.65 -4.01 12.55
C ARG A 36 24.72 -5.18 12.32
N SER A 37 23.66 -5.26 13.12
CA SER A 37 22.61 -6.26 12.92
C SER A 37 22.13 -6.21 11.47
N ARG A 38 22.09 -7.36 10.81
CA ARG A 38 21.54 -7.48 9.44
C ARG A 38 20.03 -7.32 9.43
N TRP A 39 19.40 -7.36 10.60
CA TRP A 39 17.96 -7.24 10.78
C TRP A 39 17.60 -5.85 11.27
N ALA A 40 16.53 -5.29 10.72
CA ALA A 40 15.93 -4.07 11.21
C ALA A 40 14.40 -4.22 11.17
N VAL A 41 13.75 -3.69 12.19
CA VAL A 41 12.27 -3.58 12.23
C VAL A 41 11.91 -2.15 11.86
N SER A 42 10.82 -2.00 11.13
CA SER A 42 10.29 -0.71 10.69
C SER A 42 8.79 -0.63 10.94
N THR A 43 8.30 0.56 11.17
CA THR A 43 6.88 0.90 11.08
C THR A 43 6.70 1.81 9.89
N ASN A 44 5.56 1.71 9.24
CA ASN A 44 5.23 2.57 8.11
C ASN A 44 3.81 3.12 8.23
N ALA A 45 3.61 4.29 7.65
CA ALA A 45 2.32 4.88 7.38
C ALA A 45 2.42 5.60 6.04
N SER A 46 1.47 5.36 5.14
CA SER A 46 1.52 5.85 3.77
C SER A 46 0.15 6.31 3.30
N PRO A 47 0.03 7.53 2.79
CA PRO A 47 -1.16 7.91 2.06
C PRO A 47 -1.25 7.05 0.78
N VAL A 48 -2.46 6.60 0.47
CA VAL A 48 -2.76 5.75 -0.69
C VAL A 48 -3.63 6.53 -1.65
N TYR A 49 -3.13 6.68 -2.87
CA TYR A 49 -3.84 7.21 -4.03
C TYR A 49 -4.02 6.06 -5.01
N PHE A 50 -5.24 5.74 -5.38
CA PHE A 50 -5.48 4.66 -6.31
C PHE A 50 -6.45 5.08 -7.41
N ASN A 51 -6.43 4.32 -8.50
CA ASN A 51 -7.32 4.50 -9.64
C ASN A 51 -7.50 3.14 -10.33
N SER A 52 -8.63 2.95 -11.02
CA SER A 52 -8.85 1.80 -11.89
C SER A 52 -8.34 2.09 -13.30
N ILE A 53 -7.62 1.14 -13.87
CA ILE A 53 -7.24 1.16 -15.29
C ILE A 53 -8.35 0.54 -16.15
N ALA A 54 -9.15 -0.36 -15.56
CA ALA A 54 -10.29 -0.98 -16.24
C ALA A 54 -11.43 0.04 -16.38
N GLU A 55 -12.06 0.07 -17.55
CA GLU A 55 -13.28 0.79 -17.81
C GLU A 55 -14.48 0.04 -17.23
N GLY A 56 -15.61 0.75 -17.06
CA GLY A 56 -16.85 0.17 -16.56
C GLY A 56 -16.96 0.13 -15.03
N SER A 57 -17.94 -0.58 -14.52
CA SER A 57 -18.24 -0.71 -13.09
C SER A 57 -18.02 -2.15 -12.63
N SER A 58 -17.29 -2.33 -11.52
CA SER A 58 -17.14 -3.64 -10.91
C SER A 58 -18.40 -4.17 -10.24
N LEU A 59 -19.39 -3.31 -9.96
CA LEU A 59 -20.59 -3.68 -9.23
C LEU A 59 -21.73 -4.11 -10.15
N ASP A 60 -21.95 -3.36 -11.24
CA ASP A 60 -23.06 -3.61 -12.18
C ASP A 60 -22.85 -2.78 -13.45
N SER A 61 -23.13 -3.34 -14.63
CA SER A 61 -23.00 -2.66 -15.92
C SER A 61 -23.87 -1.40 -16.07
N ARG A 62 -24.94 -1.29 -15.30
CA ARG A 62 -25.78 -0.06 -15.23
C ARG A 62 -25.00 1.17 -14.80
N PHE A 63 -23.87 1.00 -14.12
CA PHE A 63 -23.04 2.09 -13.61
C PHE A 63 -21.74 2.28 -14.40
N ASP A 64 -21.63 1.71 -15.59
CA ASP A 64 -20.41 1.81 -16.40
C ASP A 64 -20.09 3.25 -16.78
N ALA A 65 -21.10 4.01 -17.18
CA ALA A 65 -20.97 5.41 -17.57
C ALA A 65 -20.86 6.40 -16.39
N ASN A 66 -21.14 5.93 -15.15
CA ASN A 66 -21.09 6.80 -13.97
C ASN A 66 -19.66 7.13 -13.58
N GLU A 67 -19.43 8.39 -13.18
CA GLU A 67 -18.13 8.85 -12.70
C GLU A 67 -17.75 8.16 -11.39
N LYS A 68 -16.47 7.74 -11.30
CA LYS A 68 -15.89 7.16 -10.10
C LYS A 68 -14.92 8.14 -9.46
N GLN A 69 -15.16 8.43 -8.18
CA GLN A 69 -14.33 9.33 -7.37
C GLN A 69 -13.58 8.50 -6.35
N TYR A 70 -12.26 8.43 -6.52
CA TYR A 70 -11.36 7.66 -5.66
C TYR A 70 -10.91 8.50 -4.47
N ASN A 71 -11.19 8.02 -3.26
CA ASN A 71 -10.84 8.70 -2.03
C ASN A 71 -9.42 8.33 -1.59
N ASN A 72 -8.71 9.31 -1.05
CA ASN A 72 -7.40 9.06 -0.45
C ASN A 72 -7.57 8.34 0.88
N THR A 73 -6.83 7.26 1.06
CA THR A 73 -6.85 6.45 2.28
C THR A 73 -5.46 6.41 2.92
N LEU A 74 -5.35 5.76 4.07
CA LEU A 74 -4.09 5.57 4.78
C LEU A 74 -3.80 4.08 4.91
N SER A 75 -2.62 3.66 4.47
CA SER A 75 -2.06 2.35 4.77
C SER A 75 -1.07 2.48 5.91
N TYR A 76 -1.05 1.51 6.83
CA TYR A 76 -0.11 1.45 7.93
C TYR A 76 0.29 0.01 8.23
N GLY A 77 1.49 -0.17 8.78
CA GLY A 77 1.98 -1.51 9.05
C GLY A 77 3.31 -1.58 9.75
N VAL A 78 3.81 -2.81 9.82
CA VAL A 78 5.11 -3.15 10.39
C VAL A 78 5.91 -3.96 9.37
N GLY A 79 7.19 -3.72 9.33
CA GLY A 79 8.10 -4.38 8.41
C GLY A 79 9.34 -4.94 9.08
N ILE A 80 9.94 -5.93 8.42
CA ILE A 80 11.23 -6.51 8.77
C ILE A 80 12.11 -6.38 7.53
N ASN A 81 13.32 -5.86 7.73
CA ASN A 81 14.30 -5.70 6.67
C ASN A 81 15.52 -6.54 6.99
N TYR A 82 16.01 -7.28 6.03
CA TYR A 82 17.22 -8.10 6.13
C TYR A 82 18.26 -7.67 5.12
N ALA A 83 19.40 -7.19 5.60
CA ALA A 83 20.54 -6.83 4.74
C ALA A 83 21.23 -8.08 4.21
N ILE A 84 20.96 -8.46 2.96
CA ILE A 84 21.63 -9.58 2.28
C ILE A 84 23.10 -9.20 2.04
N SER A 85 23.32 -7.96 1.59
CA SER A 85 24.67 -7.40 1.40
C SER A 85 24.69 -5.91 1.78
N SER A 86 25.83 -5.25 1.59
CA SER A 86 25.94 -3.79 1.80
C SER A 86 24.99 -2.98 0.92
N LYS A 87 24.61 -3.51 -0.26
CA LYS A 87 23.76 -2.84 -1.24
C LYS A 87 22.37 -3.44 -1.39
N LEU A 88 22.17 -4.70 -0.99
CA LEU A 88 20.91 -5.42 -1.22
C LEU A 88 20.21 -5.70 0.10
N THR A 89 18.93 -5.34 0.17
CA THR A 89 18.07 -5.55 1.34
C THR A 89 16.82 -6.29 0.92
N LEU A 90 16.47 -7.35 1.61
CA LEU A 90 15.17 -8.01 1.52
C LEU A 90 14.23 -7.34 2.52
N LYS A 91 13.04 -6.97 2.07
CA LYS A 91 12.00 -6.32 2.86
C LYS A 91 10.75 -7.18 2.86
N GLY A 92 10.17 -7.35 4.01
CA GLY A 92 8.87 -8.01 4.19
C GLY A 92 8.09 -7.30 5.28
N GLY A 93 6.80 -7.61 5.39
CA GLY A 93 5.98 -6.95 6.40
C GLY A 93 4.53 -7.38 6.36
N ILE A 94 3.73 -6.67 7.14
CA ILE A 94 2.27 -6.77 7.16
C ILE A 94 1.73 -5.36 7.23
N ASN A 95 0.88 -5.00 6.26
CA ASN A 95 0.23 -3.69 6.18
C ASN A 95 -1.29 -3.86 6.17
N ASN A 96 -1.99 -2.92 6.74
CA ASN A 96 -3.41 -2.69 6.49
C ASN A 96 -3.53 -1.74 5.31
N LEU A 97 -4.28 -2.11 4.28
CA LEU A 97 -4.55 -1.30 3.10
C LEU A 97 -6.06 -1.15 2.95
N SER A 98 -6.54 0.08 2.88
CA SER A 98 -7.94 0.37 2.57
C SER A 98 -8.04 1.10 1.24
N LEU A 99 -9.05 0.74 0.46
CA LEU A 99 -9.44 1.40 -0.78
C LEU A 99 -10.89 1.86 -0.64
N ASP A 100 -11.17 3.08 -1.07
CA ASP A 100 -12.49 3.70 -0.90
C ASP A 100 -12.80 4.54 -2.14
N TYR A 101 -13.94 4.29 -2.80
CA TYR A 101 -14.38 5.09 -3.91
C TYR A 101 -15.91 5.21 -4.01
N ASN A 102 -16.35 6.30 -4.61
CA ASN A 102 -17.75 6.58 -4.86
C ASN A 102 -18.07 6.47 -6.35
N THR A 103 -19.21 5.87 -6.67
CA THR A 103 -19.84 5.95 -7.98
C THR A 103 -20.96 6.97 -7.89
N SER A 104 -20.79 8.10 -8.57
CA SER A 104 -21.69 9.26 -8.53
C SER A 104 -22.90 9.10 -9.45
N ASP A 105 -23.79 10.08 -9.46
CA ASP A 105 -24.94 10.15 -10.37
C ASP A 105 -25.87 8.94 -10.30
N ILE A 106 -26.19 8.50 -9.09
CA ILE A 106 -27.22 7.50 -8.86
C ILE A 106 -28.48 8.10 -8.24
N SER A 107 -29.60 7.47 -8.49
CA SER A 107 -30.83 7.66 -7.75
C SER A 107 -31.25 6.35 -7.10
N PHE A 108 -31.89 6.46 -5.94
CA PHE A 108 -32.38 5.29 -5.23
C PHE A 108 -33.75 5.56 -4.62
N TYR A 109 -34.52 4.49 -4.46
CA TYR A 109 -35.86 4.54 -3.88
C TYR A 109 -36.27 3.22 -3.26
N GLN A 110 -37.18 3.26 -2.32
CA GLN A 110 -37.73 2.06 -1.69
C GLN A 110 -38.74 1.40 -2.62
N ALA A 111 -38.64 0.07 -2.80
CA ALA A 111 -39.55 -0.70 -3.62
C ALA A 111 -39.84 -2.07 -3.00
N ALA A 112 -41.07 -2.57 -3.21
CA ALA A 112 -41.43 -3.93 -2.78
C ALA A 112 -40.82 -5.01 -3.69
N ILE A 113 -40.53 -4.68 -4.94
CA ILE A 113 -39.83 -5.52 -5.90
C ILE A 113 -38.60 -4.74 -6.34
N THR A 114 -37.42 -5.31 -6.06
CA THR A 114 -36.12 -4.68 -6.35
C THR A 114 -35.42 -5.40 -7.48
N LYS A 115 -34.64 -4.64 -8.25
CA LYS A 115 -33.63 -5.17 -9.16
C LYS A 115 -32.29 -5.14 -8.43
N PRO A 116 -31.78 -6.30 -7.98
CA PRO A 116 -30.52 -6.31 -7.23
C PRO A 116 -29.38 -5.78 -8.08
N ILE A 117 -28.35 -5.27 -7.42
CA ILE A 117 -27.07 -4.93 -8.05
C ILE A 117 -26.31 -6.24 -8.29
N GLU A 118 -25.84 -6.47 -9.51
CA GLU A 118 -25.36 -7.76 -9.99
C GLU A 118 -24.29 -8.37 -9.08
N ASN A 119 -23.23 -7.60 -8.79
CA ASN A 119 -22.11 -8.06 -8.00
C ASN A 119 -22.15 -7.62 -6.53
N VAL A 120 -23.38 -7.50 -5.98
CA VAL A 120 -23.56 -7.15 -4.57
C VAL A 120 -24.47 -8.18 -3.88
N ALA A 121 -23.90 -8.85 -2.87
CA ALA A 121 -24.69 -9.62 -1.93
C ALA A 121 -25.39 -8.66 -0.97
N THR A 122 -26.65 -8.35 -1.27
CA THR A 122 -27.45 -7.36 -0.53
C THR A 122 -27.87 -7.87 0.83
N ASN A 123 -27.87 -6.98 1.81
CA ASN A 123 -28.46 -7.23 3.13
C ASN A 123 -29.97 -6.95 3.15
N ALA A 124 -30.63 -7.09 4.28
CA ALA A 124 -32.07 -6.89 4.43
C ALA A 124 -32.54 -5.49 4.01
N ARG A 125 -31.70 -4.44 4.18
CA ARG A 125 -32.01 -3.08 3.75
C ARG A 125 -31.82 -2.93 2.24
N GLY A 126 -30.73 -3.46 1.69
CA GLY A 126 -30.44 -3.44 0.25
C GLY A 126 -31.52 -4.15 -0.56
N ASN A 127 -32.13 -5.21 0.00
CA ASN A 127 -33.24 -5.91 -0.64
C ASN A 127 -34.54 -5.09 -0.79
N MET A 128 -34.64 -3.94 -0.14
CA MET A 128 -35.82 -3.07 -0.22
C MET A 128 -35.53 -1.79 -1.01
N ILE A 129 -34.36 -1.66 -1.63
CA ILE A 129 -33.93 -0.44 -2.30
C ILE A 129 -33.56 -0.76 -3.74
N ASN A 130 -34.14 -0.04 -4.68
CA ASN A 130 -33.69 0.02 -6.06
C ASN A 130 -32.67 1.14 -6.21
N VAL A 131 -31.60 0.84 -6.94
CA VAL A 131 -30.57 1.81 -7.31
C VAL A 131 -30.46 1.87 -8.83
N GLU A 132 -30.49 3.06 -9.38
CA GLU A 132 -30.47 3.32 -10.82
C GLU A 132 -29.40 4.37 -11.15
N SER A 133 -28.82 4.27 -12.33
CA SER A 133 -27.99 5.35 -12.88
C SER A 133 -28.89 6.50 -13.34
N LYS A 134 -28.55 7.72 -12.95
CA LYS A 134 -29.25 8.92 -13.44
C LYS A 134 -28.97 9.22 -14.92
N LEU A 135 -27.86 8.66 -15.43
CA LEU A 135 -27.45 8.85 -16.83
C LEU A 135 -28.31 8.01 -17.79
N GLU A 136 -28.92 6.93 -17.32
CA GLU A 136 -29.80 6.05 -18.08
C GLU A 136 -31.30 6.35 -17.83
N ASP A 137 -31.62 7.28 -16.91
CA ASP A 137 -33.02 7.59 -16.56
C ASP A 137 -33.68 8.38 -17.68
N ASN A 138 -34.46 7.69 -18.50
CA ASN A 138 -35.29 8.29 -19.58
C ASN A 138 -36.50 9.07 -19.04
N GLY A 139 -36.50 9.45 -17.77
CA GLY A 139 -37.60 10.24 -17.17
C GLY A 139 -38.92 9.50 -17.01
N THR A 140 -38.91 8.18 -17.06
CA THR A 140 -40.09 7.36 -16.86
C THR A 140 -40.50 7.38 -15.39
N PHE A 141 -41.45 8.17 -15.01
CA PHE A 141 -42.07 8.16 -13.69
C PHE A 141 -42.75 6.80 -13.47
N ILE A 142 -42.13 5.91 -12.75
CA ILE A 142 -42.78 4.65 -12.35
C ILE A 142 -43.71 4.99 -11.20
N SER A 143 -45.03 5.02 -11.49
CA SER A 143 -46.04 5.11 -10.44
C SER A 143 -46.49 3.70 -10.05
N VAL A 144 -46.27 3.30 -8.82
CA VAL A 144 -46.86 2.10 -8.23
C VAL A 144 -48.15 2.51 -7.53
N SER A 145 -49.28 2.02 -8.02
CA SER A 145 -50.61 2.28 -7.45
C SER A 145 -51.04 3.77 -7.38
N GLY A 146 -50.63 4.58 -8.38
CA GLY A 146 -51.11 5.98 -8.46
C GLY A 146 -50.34 6.98 -7.56
N ASN A 147 -49.38 6.56 -6.74
CA ASN A 147 -48.50 7.44 -5.98
C ASN A 147 -47.14 7.58 -6.67
N PRO A 148 -46.62 8.80 -6.88
CA PRO A 148 -45.28 8.99 -7.43
C PRO A 148 -44.25 8.41 -6.45
N LEU A 149 -43.31 7.60 -6.95
CA LEU A 149 -42.17 7.14 -6.16
C LEU A 149 -41.26 8.32 -5.89
N VAL A 150 -40.90 8.48 -4.63
CA VAL A 150 -39.92 9.49 -4.23
C VAL A 150 -38.54 8.90 -4.46
N LYS A 151 -37.84 9.42 -5.49
CA LYS A 151 -36.44 9.11 -5.75
C LYS A 151 -35.54 10.07 -4.97
N PHE A 152 -34.45 9.55 -4.43
CA PHE A 152 -33.42 10.30 -3.73
C PHE A 152 -32.10 10.23 -4.51
N ASP A 153 -31.39 11.32 -4.54
CA ASP A 153 -30.07 11.41 -5.16
C ASP A 153 -28.97 10.92 -4.19
N GLY A 154 -27.97 10.25 -4.72
CA GLY A 154 -26.86 9.75 -3.93
C GLY A 154 -25.67 9.27 -4.76
N ALA A 155 -24.75 8.61 -4.07
CA ALA A 155 -23.62 7.88 -4.63
C ALA A 155 -23.55 6.49 -4.02
N ILE A 156 -23.03 5.51 -4.78
CA ILE A 156 -22.64 4.22 -4.21
C ILE A 156 -21.20 4.36 -3.72
N ASN A 157 -20.99 4.14 -2.43
CA ASN A 157 -19.65 4.03 -1.86
C ASN A 157 -19.25 2.56 -1.77
N GLN A 158 -18.06 2.24 -2.24
CA GLN A 158 -17.45 0.93 -2.07
C GLN A 158 -16.16 1.06 -1.26
N GLN A 159 -16.11 0.36 -0.14
CA GLN A 159 -14.98 0.32 0.76
C GLN A 159 -14.44 -1.10 0.82
N ILE A 160 -13.12 -1.24 0.62
CA ILE A 160 -12.44 -2.54 0.56
C ILE A 160 -11.21 -2.47 1.45
N SER A 161 -11.05 -3.44 2.34
CA SER A 161 -9.91 -3.52 3.26
C SER A 161 -9.13 -4.80 3.02
N TYR A 162 -7.81 -4.67 2.95
CA TYR A 162 -6.88 -5.78 2.74
C TYR A 162 -5.81 -5.83 3.83
N VAL A 163 -5.38 -7.05 4.15
CA VAL A 163 -4.10 -7.30 4.79
C VAL A 163 -3.09 -7.59 3.68
N GLU A 164 -2.11 -6.72 3.51
CA GLU A 164 -1.05 -6.84 2.52
C GLU A 164 0.20 -7.44 3.15
N VAL A 165 0.78 -8.43 2.49
CA VAL A 165 2.06 -9.05 2.85
C VAL A 165 3.04 -8.81 1.70
N PRO A 166 3.87 -7.74 1.77
CA PRO A 166 4.88 -7.45 0.76
C PRO A 166 6.12 -8.34 0.92
N LEU A 167 6.73 -8.66 -0.23
CA LEU A 167 8.07 -9.22 -0.33
C LEU A 167 8.83 -8.44 -1.40
N GLU A 168 9.78 -7.64 -0.98
CA GLU A 168 10.44 -6.65 -1.82
C GLU A 168 11.96 -6.75 -1.70
N LEU A 169 12.66 -6.40 -2.77
CA LEU A 169 14.11 -6.25 -2.81
C LEU A 169 14.43 -4.77 -3.01
N GLY A 170 15.26 -4.25 -2.12
CA GLY A 170 15.80 -2.90 -2.20
C GLY A 170 17.26 -2.92 -2.62
N TYR A 171 17.61 -2.19 -3.69
CA TYR A 171 18.98 -2.00 -4.12
C TYR A 171 19.44 -0.57 -3.84
N LYS A 172 20.42 -0.42 -2.94
CA LYS A 172 20.98 0.87 -2.55
C LYS A 172 21.93 1.38 -3.62
N ILE A 173 21.56 2.50 -4.23
CA ILE A 173 22.42 3.25 -5.17
C ILE A 173 23.40 4.10 -4.38
N LEU A 174 22.91 4.78 -3.36
CA LEU A 174 23.69 5.63 -2.46
C LEU A 174 23.36 5.27 -1.01
N ASP A 175 24.37 5.04 -0.16
CA ASP A 175 24.21 4.75 1.27
C ASP A 175 25.24 5.56 2.08
N ARG A 176 24.90 6.83 2.33
CA ARG A 176 25.67 7.76 3.15
C ARG A 176 24.72 8.41 4.16
N LYS A 177 24.96 9.66 4.55
CA LYS A 177 24.03 10.45 5.36
C LYS A 177 22.65 10.55 4.67
N PHE A 178 22.69 10.73 3.34
CA PHE A 178 21.55 10.51 2.44
C PHE A 178 21.72 9.18 1.74
N GLY A 179 20.65 8.39 1.70
CA GLY A 179 20.55 7.14 0.96
C GLY A 179 19.52 7.23 -0.15
N ILE A 180 19.79 6.54 -1.26
CA ILE A 180 18.86 6.35 -2.37
C ILE A 180 18.81 4.85 -2.66
N GLU A 181 17.60 4.31 -2.74
CA GLU A 181 17.33 2.89 -2.96
C GLU A 181 16.28 2.74 -4.05
N VAL A 182 16.47 1.80 -4.98
CA VAL A 182 15.43 1.31 -5.88
C VAL A 182 14.80 0.08 -5.24
N ILE A 183 13.48 0.01 -5.25
CA ILE A 183 12.71 -1.05 -4.62
C ILE A 183 11.85 -1.72 -5.68
N GLY A 184 11.82 -3.05 -5.67
CA GLY A 184 10.95 -3.84 -6.52
C GLY A 184 10.52 -5.11 -5.82
N GLY A 185 9.30 -5.57 -6.08
CA GLY A 185 8.80 -6.76 -5.43
C GLY A 185 7.36 -7.10 -5.76
N LEU A 186 6.81 -8.00 -4.99
CA LEU A 186 5.44 -8.47 -5.09
C LEU A 186 4.78 -8.35 -3.71
N SER A 187 3.46 -8.18 -3.69
CA SER A 187 2.67 -8.33 -2.47
C SER A 187 1.55 -9.34 -2.69
N THR A 188 1.21 -10.06 -1.65
CA THR A 188 -0.03 -10.81 -1.54
C THR A 188 -1.01 -10.01 -0.70
N LEU A 189 -2.23 -9.84 -1.21
CA LEU A 189 -3.30 -9.12 -0.55
C LEU A 189 -4.40 -10.09 -0.18
N PHE A 190 -4.74 -10.11 1.10
CA PHE A 190 -5.81 -10.92 1.65
C PHE A 190 -7.00 -10.00 1.94
N LEU A 191 -8.16 -10.29 1.35
CA LEU A 191 -9.38 -9.54 1.60
C LEU A 191 -9.78 -9.71 3.07
N ASN A 192 -9.83 -8.62 3.80
CA ASN A 192 -10.21 -8.59 5.21
C ASN A 192 -11.69 -8.24 5.38
N ASP A 193 -12.15 -7.19 4.70
CA ASP A 193 -13.55 -6.77 4.70
C ASP A 193 -13.89 -5.97 3.44
N ASN A 194 -15.18 -5.95 3.09
CA ASN A 194 -15.70 -5.02 2.08
C ASN A 194 -17.12 -4.59 2.45
N SER A 195 -17.49 -3.42 2.03
CA SER A 195 -18.86 -2.90 2.17
C SER A 195 -19.27 -2.11 0.95
N VAL A 196 -20.54 -2.20 0.63
CA VAL A 196 -21.22 -1.38 -0.38
C VAL A 196 -22.33 -0.62 0.31
N SER A 197 -22.29 0.70 0.19
CA SER A 197 -23.19 1.62 0.88
C SER A 197 -23.76 2.65 -0.10
N ILE A 198 -24.92 3.20 0.20
CA ILE A 198 -25.47 4.39 -0.45
C ILE A 198 -25.16 5.58 0.44
N VAL A 199 -24.58 6.61 -0.14
CA VAL A 199 -24.31 7.89 0.52
C VAL A 199 -25.22 8.95 -0.07
N SER A 200 -26.00 9.61 0.79
CA SER A 200 -26.92 10.70 0.41
C SER A 200 -26.99 11.73 1.52
N ASN A 201 -26.85 13.01 1.20
CA ASN A 201 -26.90 14.11 2.17
C ASN A 201 -25.98 13.93 3.39
N GLY A 202 -24.78 13.33 3.18
CA GLY A 202 -23.82 13.08 4.24
C GLY A 202 -24.16 11.90 5.17
N GLN A 203 -25.21 11.16 4.87
CA GLN A 203 -25.57 9.93 5.56
C GLN A 203 -25.19 8.72 4.71
N GLU A 204 -24.64 7.70 5.38
CA GLU A 204 -24.25 6.45 4.77
C GLU A 204 -25.17 5.32 5.23
N MET A 205 -25.60 4.50 4.27
CA MET A 205 -26.43 3.33 4.52
C MET A 205 -25.84 2.12 3.83
N THR A 206 -25.31 1.17 4.58
CA THR A 206 -24.78 -0.08 4.03
C THR A 206 -25.90 -0.95 3.48
N ILE A 207 -25.78 -1.32 2.21
CA ILE A 207 -26.75 -2.14 1.46
C ILE A 207 -26.26 -3.58 1.21
N GLY A 208 -24.95 -3.84 1.37
CA GLY A 208 -24.42 -5.18 1.15
C GLY A 208 -22.89 -5.23 1.10
N LYS A 209 -22.39 -6.30 0.48
CA LYS A 209 -20.97 -6.55 0.21
C LYS A 209 -20.78 -6.92 -1.25
N ALA A 210 -19.69 -6.47 -1.88
CA ALA A 210 -19.31 -6.96 -3.19
C ALA A 210 -18.97 -8.46 -3.12
N ASN A 211 -19.49 -9.25 -4.06
CA ASN A 211 -19.34 -10.72 -4.08
C ASN A 211 -18.39 -11.20 -5.19
N ASN A 212 -17.86 -10.29 -5.99
CA ASN A 212 -16.93 -10.56 -7.08
C ASN A 212 -15.47 -10.24 -6.75
N LEU A 213 -15.14 -9.94 -5.49
CA LEU A 213 -13.77 -9.73 -5.05
C LEU A 213 -13.08 -11.07 -4.76
N ASN A 214 -11.87 -11.22 -5.27
CA ASN A 214 -11.04 -12.37 -4.90
C ASN A 214 -10.54 -12.22 -3.45
N ASN A 215 -10.66 -13.30 -2.67
CA ASN A 215 -10.18 -13.34 -1.29
C ASN A 215 -8.66 -13.15 -1.20
N ILE A 216 -7.93 -13.56 -2.23
CA ILE A 216 -6.49 -13.43 -2.35
C ILE A 216 -6.17 -12.94 -3.75
N HIS A 217 -5.38 -11.88 -3.84
CA HIS A 217 -4.82 -11.40 -5.09
C HIS A 217 -3.41 -10.86 -4.89
N PHE A 218 -2.76 -10.43 -5.96
CA PHE A 218 -1.35 -10.07 -5.95
C PHE A 218 -1.15 -8.65 -6.46
N SER A 219 -0.05 -8.02 -6.06
CA SER A 219 0.40 -6.79 -6.69
C SER A 219 1.88 -6.85 -7.04
N SER A 220 2.25 -6.17 -8.11
CA SER A 220 3.63 -5.88 -8.46
C SER A 220 3.97 -4.48 -7.97
N ASN A 221 5.09 -4.34 -7.27
CA ASN A 221 5.49 -3.11 -6.60
C ASN A 221 6.80 -2.61 -7.18
N VAL A 222 6.86 -1.32 -7.44
CA VAL A 222 8.10 -0.63 -7.85
C VAL A 222 8.16 0.72 -7.15
N GLY A 223 9.34 1.12 -6.68
CA GLY A 223 9.48 2.39 -5.97
C GLY A 223 10.90 2.87 -5.79
N LEU A 224 10.99 4.05 -5.18
CA LEU A 224 12.24 4.69 -4.81
C LEU A 224 12.24 4.98 -3.33
N GLY A 225 13.31 4.62 -2.64
CA GLY A 225 13.52 4.93 -1.23
C GLY A 225 14.51 6.08 -1.07
N PHE A 226 14.12 7.08 -0.26
CA PHE A 226 14.97 8.18 0.14
C PHE A 226 15.14 8.11 1.65
N LYS A 227 16.37 7.85 2.10
CA LYS A 227 16.72 7.65 3.50
C LYS A 227 17.56 8.79 4.00
N TYR A 228 17.26 9.29 5.21
CA TYR A 228 18.10 10.23 5.92
C TYR A 228 18.46 9.70 7.30
N ASN A 229 19.76 9.53 7.53
CA ASN A 229 20.30 9.07 8.81
C ASN A 229 20.65 10.30 9.66
N PHE A 230 19.85 10.56 10.73
CA PHE A 230 20.11 11.69 11.62
C PHE A 230 20.83 11.29 12.90
N TRP A 231 20.73 10.02 13.32
CA TRP A 231 21.53 9.44 14.41
C TRP A 231 22.02 8.03 14.03
N LYS A 232 22.93 7.48 14.85
CA LYS A 232 23.49 6.13 14.62
C LYS A 232 22.41 5.03 14.53
N SER A 233 21.30 5.19 15.26
CA SER A 233 20.21 4.20 15.34
C SER A 233 18.87 4.65 14.77
N PHE A 234 18.73 5.92 14.35
CA PHE A 234 17.49 6.47 13.84
C PHE A 234 17.65 7.00 12.42
N ASN A 235 16.71 6.63 11.58
CA ASN A 235 16.60 7.14 10.22
C ASN A 235 15.15 7.45 9.87
N ALA A 236 14.95 8.44 9.02
CA ALA A 236 13.69 8.69 8.33
C ALA A 236 13.79 8.16 6.92
N ASN A 237 12.69 7.62 6.41
CA ASN A 237 12.62 7.05 5.08
C ASN A 237 11.31 7.45 4.41
N ILE A 238 11.40 7.96 3.19
CA ILE A 238 10.26 8.28 2.33
C ILE A 238 10.36 7.37 1.12
N GLN A 239 9.29 6.61 0.84
CA GLN A 239 9.28 5.60 -0.21
C GLN A 239 8.04 5.78 -1.11
N PRO A 240 8.07 6.64 -2.12
CA PRO A 240 7.04 6.62 -3.16
C PRO A 240 7.06 5.27 -3.88
N MET A 241 5.90 4.61 -3.86
CA MET A 241 5.70 3.28 -4.43
C MET A 241 4.56 3.32 -5.45
N PHE A 242 4.78 2.68 -6.58
CA PHE A 242 3.73 2.32 -7.52
C PHE A 242 3.40 0.84 -7.35
N LYS A 243 2.11 0.53 -7.19
CA LYS A 243 1.62 -0.84 -7.02
C LYS A 243 0.55 -1.13 -8.08
N TYR A 244 0.77 -2.18 -8.85
CA TYR A 244 -0.19 -2.67 -9.83
C TYR A 244 -0.84 -3.95 -9.31
N GLN A 245 -2.14 -3.89 -9.03
CA GLN A 245 -2.91 -5.02 -8.53
C GLN A 245 -3.33 -5.93 -9.70
N ILE A 246 -3.21 -7.22 -9.51
CA ILE A 246 -3.48 -8.26 -10.50
C ILE A 246 -4.54 -9.19 -9.92
N ASN A 247 -5.57 -9.50 -10.71
CA ASN A 247 -6.62 -10.46 -10.36
C ASN A 247 -7.43 -10.07 -9.11
N THR A 248 -7.78 -8.78 -9.01
CA THR A 248 -8.57 -8.24 -7.87
C THR A 248 -10.01 -8.74 -7.89
N PHE A 249 -10.60 -8.86 -9.09
CA PHE A 249 -11.96 -9.33 -9.28
C PHE A 249 -11.99 -10.72 -9.88
N SER A 250 -12.95 -11.54 -9.45
CA SER A 250 -13.26 -12.80 -10.12
C SER A 250 -14.09 -12.50 -11.37
N GLU A 251 -13.73 -13.11 -12.51
CA GLU A 251 -14.60 -13.13 -13.67
C GLU A 251 -15.79 -14.04 -13.34
N ASN A 252 -16.91 -13.44 -13.01
CA ASN A 252 -18.16 -14.17 -13.02
C ASN A 252 -18.63 -14.22 -14.48
N SER A 253 -18.40 -15.38 -15.11
CA SER A 253 -18.92 -15.75 -16.44
C SER A 253 -20.42 -15.87 -16.41
#